data_4ed409e0a26443af46782f73e3f1dabf
#
_entry.id   4ed409e0a26443af46782f73e3f1dabf
#
_cell.length_a   1.000
_cell.length_b   1.000
_cell.length_c   1.000
_cell.angle_alpha   90.00
_cell.angle_beta   90.00
_cell.angle_gamma   90.00
#
_symmetry.space_group_name_H-M   'P 1'
#
loop_
_entity.id
_entity.type
_entity.pdbx_description
1 polymer ?
#
loop_
_entity_poly.entity_id
_entity_poly.type
_entity_poly.pdbx_seq_one_letter_code
_entity_poly.pdbx_strand_id
1 'polypeptide(L)'
;VYKRQDKDSPRYVSFEFLESSGKCFNEKISPVIVFVNESKEGIKKAISYFKKPILQFHGDESQDFCSSFNLPYIKAISMNEKDFQNKIIEFADAFAILLDSGGQKIRGGTGKTFDWKLIPKEIKNNLIIAGGLNSNNITSLIKSYKPYGVDLASGVESKPGKKDITELKHFLKIVDEI
;
A
#
# COMPACT_ATOMS: atom_id res chain seq x y z
N VAL A 1 -6.10 -4.12 2.56
CA VAL A 1 -4.64 -4.21 2.77
C VAL A 1 -4.37 -5.01 4.03
N TYR A 2 -3.68 -6.12 3.91
CA TYR A 2 -3.32 -7.01 5.02
C TYR A 2 -1.82 -6.92 5.26
N LYS A 3 -1.39 -6.51 6.46
CA LYS A 3 0.03 -6.47 6.84
C LYS A 3 0.47 -7.81 7.43
N ARG A 4 1.50 -8.40 6.84
CA ARG A 4 2.17 -9.59 7.33
C ARG A 4 3.55 -9.21 7.89
N GLN A 5 3.98 -9.80 9.00
CA GLN A 5 5.28 -9.69 9.67
C GLN A 5 5.48 -8.57 10.71
N ASP A 6 4.79 -7.48 10.68
CA ASP A 6 4.82 -6.56 11.81
C ASP A 6 3.79 -7.04 12.85
N LYS A 7 4.19 -8.00 13.70
CA LYS A 7 3.32 -8.59 14.75
C LYS A 7 2.82 -7.55 15.74
N ASP A 8 3.53 -6.43 15.88
CA ASP A 8 3.16 -5.32 16.75
C ASP A 8 2.19 -4.35 16.03
N SER A 9 1.97 -4.54 14.74
CA SER A 9 1.00 -3.75 13.98
C SER A 9 -0.42 -4.14 14.34
N PRO A 10 -1.32 -3.18 14.66
CA PRO A 10 -2.74 -3.45 14.86
C PRO A 10 -3.45 -3.99 13.60
N ARG A 11 -2.75 -4.00 12.46
CA ARG A 11 -3.22 -4.51 11.16
C ARG A 11 -2.55 -5.82 10.77
N TYR A 12 -1.86 -6.46 11.71
CA TYR A 12 -1.27 -7.79 11.50
C TYR A 12 -2.36 -8.82 11.21
N VAL A 13 -2.08 -9.75 10.30
CA VAL A 13 -2.94 -10.88 9.99
C VAL A 13 -2.16 -12.19 10.01
N SER A 14 -2.78 -13.24 10.55
CA SER A 14 -2.21 -14.59 10.58
C SER A 14 -2.41 -15.32 9.24
N PHE A 15 -1.74 -16.45 9.05
CA PHE A 15 -1.96 -17.30 7.87
C PHE A 15 -3.38 -17.87 7.83
N GLU A 16 -3.94 -18.25 8.98
CA GLU A 16 -5.31 -18.76 9.11
C GLU A 16 -6.32 -17.70 8.64
N PHE A 17 -6.07 -16.44 8.97
CA PHE A 17 -6.89 -15.33 8.48
C PHE A 17 -6.78 -15.17 6.96
N LEU A 18 -5.56 -15.24 6.38
CA LEU A 18 -5.37 -15.16 4.94
C LEU A 18 -6.05 -16.31 4.20
N GLU A 19 -5.93 -17.52 4.73
CA GLU A 19 -6.58 -18.72 4.18
C GLU A 19 -8.12 -18.59 4.15
N SER A 20 -8.71 -18.16 5.26
CA SER A 20 -10.15 -17.95 5.34
C SER A 20 -10.62 -16.82 4.42
N SER A 21 -9.84 -15.73 4.35
CA SER A 21 -10.14 -14.56 3.52
C SER A 21 -10.03 -14.90 2.03
N GLY A 22 -9.05 -15.72 1.62
CA GLY A 22 -8.87 -16.09 0.21
C GLY A 22 -10.11 -16.68 -0.45
N LYS A 23 -10.96 -17.33 0.32
CA LYS A 23 -12.26 -17.89 -0.14
C LYS A 23 -13.33 -16.82 -0.41
N CYS A 24 -13.15 -15.60 0.12
CA CYS A 24 -14.15 -14.54 0.04
C CYS A 24 -13.91 -13.56 -1.13
N PHE A 25 -12.74 -13.60 -1.76
CA PHE A 25 -12.42 -12.70 -2.86
C PHE A 25 -13.09 -13.15 -4.16
N ASN A 26 -13.83 -12.23 -4.79
CA ASN A 26 -14.36 -12.43 -6.14
C ASN A 26 -13.33 -11.95 -7.20
N GLU A 27 -13.57 -12.28 -8.46
CA GLU A 27 -12.64 -11.98 -9.56
C GLU A 27 -12.50 -10.47 -9.88
N LYS A 28 -13.37 -9.63 -9.33
CA LYS A 28 -13.37 -8.18 -9.58
C LYS A 28 -12.37 -7.43 -8.68
N ILE A 29 -11.86 -8.08 -7.61
CA ILE A 29 -10.97 -7.46 -6.64
C ILE A 29 -9.67 -8.25 -6.58
N SER A 30 -8.53 -7.58 -6.79
CA SER A 30 -7.22 -8.16 -6.58
C SER A 30 -6.77 -7.90 -5.14
N PRO A 31 -6.51 -8.96 -4.35
CA PRO A 31 -5.99 -8.79 -3.00
C PRO A 31 -4.57 -8.25 -3.04
N VAL A 32 -4.30 -7.21 -2.26
CA VAL A 32 -2.95 -6.69 -2.02
C VAL A 32 -2.47 -7.16 -0.66
N ILE A 33 -1.38 -7.90 -0.63
CA ILE A 33 -0.78 -8.43 0.61
C ILE A 33 0.50 -7.67 0.91
N VAL A 34 0.55 -7.00 2.07
CA VAL A 34 1.68 -6.17 2.48
C VAL A 34 2.69 -6.99 3.27
N PHE A 35 3.93 -6.97 2.82
CA PHE A 35 5.08 -7.59 3.45
C PHE A 35 6.08 -6.54 3.93
N VAL A 36 6.75 -6.83 5.04
CA VAL A 36 7.84 -6.02 5.58
C VAL A 36 8.96 -6.98 5.96
N ASN A 37 9.95 -7.14 5.10
CA ASN A 37 11.10 -8.03 5.28
C ASN A 37 10.70 -9.51 5.58
N GLU A 38 9.60 -9.99 4.94
CA GLU A 38 9.11 -11.37 5.12
C GLU A 38 10.00 -12.37 4.38
N SER A 39 10.13 -13.58 4.92
CA SER A 39 10.84 -14.67 4.28
C SER A 39 10.18 -15.08 2.95
N LYS A 40 10.99 -15.61 2.02
CA LYS A 40 10.49 -16.10 0.74
C LYS A 40 9.42 -17.19 0.90
N GLU A 41 9.61 -18.07 1.88
CA GLU A 41 8.69 -19.14 2.25
C GLU A 41 7.37 -18.58 2.80
N GLY A 42 7.45 -17.57 3.68
CA GLY A 42 6.28 -16.90 4.25
C GLY A 42 5.46 -16.17 3.18
N ILE A 43 6.11 -15.49 2.24
CA ILE A 43 5.45 -14.85 1.10
C ILE A 43 4.76 -15.90 0.23
N LYS A 44 5.48 -16.96 -0.19
CA LYS A 44 4.91 -18.05 -1.00
C LYS A 44 3.68 -18.68 -0.36
N LYS A 45 3.73 -18.92 0.96
CA LYS A 45 2.60 -19.43 1.72
C LYS A 45 1.42 -18.44 1.71
N ALA A 46 1.68 -17.15 1.95
CA ALA A 46 0.62 -16.15 1.99
C ALA A 46 -0.10 -15.99 0.64
N ILE A 47 0.65 -15.93 -0.47
CA ILE A 47 0.07 -15.76 -1.80
C ILE A 47 -0.67 -17.00 -2.33
N SER A 48 -0.32 -18.20 -1.84
CA SER A 48 -0.98 -19.44 -2.28
C SER A 48 -2.47 -19.52 -1.96
N TYR A 49 -2.95 -18.69 -1.05
CA TYR A 49 -4.37 -18.62 -0.69
C TYR A 49 -5.22 -17.79 -1.67
N PHE A 50 -4.60 -17.11 -2.64
CA PHE A 50 -5.28 -16.17 -3.53
C PHE A 50 -5.00 -16.49 -5.01
N LYS A 51 -5.99 -16.31 -5.89
CA LYS A 51 -5.85 -16.59 -7.33
C LYS A 51 -4.98 -15.56 -8.08
N LYS A 52 -5.10 -14.28 -7.77
CA LYS A 52 -4.39 -13.17 -8.44
C LYS A 52 -3.90 -12.14 -7.41
N PRO A 53 -2.99 -12.51 -6.52
CA PRO A 53 -2.49 -11.58 -5.52
C PRO A 53 -1.55 -10.54 -6.15
N ILE A 54 -1.56 -9.34 -5.59
CA ILE A 54 -0.54 -8.33 -5.81
C ILE A 54 0.29 -8.26 -4.53
N LEU A 55 1.61 -8.31 -4.66
CA LEU A 55 2.51 -8.19 -3.53
C LEU A 55 2.81 -6.72 -3.27
N GLN A 56 2.78 -6.28 -2.03
CA GLN A 56 3.27 -4.96 -1.67
C GLN A 56 4.43 -5.09 -0.71
N PHE A 57 5.60 -4.67 -1.15
CA PHE A 57 6.82 -4.67 -0.34
C PHE A 57 7.01 -3.31 0.32
N HIS A 58 6.97 -3.30 1.64
CA HIS A 58 7.01 -2.09 2.47
C HIS A 58 8.22 -2.08 3.42
N GLY A 59 9.16 -2.96 3.20
CA GLY A 59 10.42 -3.10 3.93
C GLY A 59 11.62 -2.67 3.10
N ASP A 60 12.77 -3.29 3.40
CA ASP A 60 14.07 -3.03 2.76
C ASP A 60 14.39 -4.12 1.70
N GLU A 61 13.33 -4.76 1.17
CA GLU A 61 13.47 -5.81 0.16
C GLU A 61 14.12 -5.22 -1.10
N SER A 62 15.12 -5.93 -1.67
CA SER A 62 15.77 -5.55 -2.93
C SER A 62 14.86 -5.78 -4.13
N GLN A 63 15.17 -5.13 -5.25
CA GLN A 63 14.46 -5.32 -6.52
C GLN A 63 14.47 -6.80 -6.96
N ASP A 64 15.64 -7.44 -6.94
CA ASP A 64 15.78 -8.86 -7.31
C ASP A 64 14.90 -9.76 -6.44
N PHE A 65 14.82 -9.47 -5.14
CA PHE A 65 13.94 -10.22 -4.25
C PHE A 65 12.47 -10.02 -4.62
N CYS A 66 12.03 -8.78 -4.84
CA CYS A 66 10.65 -8.46 -5.21
C CYS A 66 10.24 -9.14 -6.53
N SER A 67 11.09 -9.06 -7.55
CA SER A 67 10.86 -9.64 -8.88
C SER A 67 10.87 -11.17 -8.89
N SER A 68 11.57 -11.80 -7.92
CA SER A 68 11.75 -13.25 -7.88
C SER A 68 10.47 -14.08 -7.72
N PHE A 69 9.34 -13.43 -7.46
CA PHE A 69 8.02 -14.09 -7.32
C PHE A 69 7.27 -14.20 -8.63
N ASN A 70 7.69 -13.52 -9.70
CA ASN A 70 7.01 -13.47 -11.00
C ASN A 70 5.52 -13.09 -10.93
N LEU A 71 5.20 -12.18 -10.01
CA LEU A 71 3.85 -11.63 -9.80
C LEU A 71 3.93 -10.09 -9.82
N PRO A 72 2.83 -9.41 -10.15
CA PRO A 72 2.78 -7.96 -10.01
C PRO A 72 3.10 -7.53 -8.58
N TYR A 73 3.99 -6.56 -8.43
CA TYR A 73 4.32 -6.04 -7.11
C TYR A 73 4.31 -4.51 -7.06
N ILE A 74 4.00 -4.01 -5.87
CA ILE A 74 4.04 -2.61 -5.50
C ILE A 74 5.23 -2.42 -4.56
N LYS A 75 6.13 -1.47 -4.85
CA LYS A 75 7.15 -1.06 -3.90
C LYS A 75 6.70 0.19 -3.16
N ALA A 76 6.62 0.11 -1.84
CA ALA A 76 6.39 1.26 -0.99
C ALA A 76 7.73 1.96 -0.69
N ILE A 77 7.74 3.28 -0.89
CA ILE A 77 8.90 4.15 -0.69
C ILE A 77 8.47 5.30 0.22
N SER A 78 9.24 5.53 1.28
CA SER A 78 8.99 6.64 2.18
C SER A 78 9.53 7.95 1.58
N MET A 79 8.68 8.97 1.51
CA MET A 79 9.07 10.31 1.07
C MET A 79 10.01 11.03 2.06
N ASN A 80 10.23 10.47 3.27
CA ASN A 80 11.19 10.97 4.24
C ASN A 80 12.60 10.41 4.02
N GLU A 81 12.78 9.45 3.12
CA GLU A 81 14.09 8.95 2.76
C GLU A 81 14.82 9.95 1.85
N LYS A 82 16.09 10.23 2.15
CA LYS A 82 16.88 11.24 1.41
C LYS A 82 17.09 10.87 -0.07
N ASP A 83 17.06 9.59 -0.38
CA ASP A 83 17.33 9.03 -1.71
C ASP A 83 16.10 8.41 -2.39
N PHE A 84 14.88 8.79 -1.95
CA PHE A 84 13.63 8.24 -2.47
C PHE A 84 13.53 8.28 -4.00
N GLN A 85 14.11 9.30 -4.65
CA GLN A 85 14.11 9.41 -6.11
C GLN A 85 14.93 8.30 -6.78
N ASN A 86 16.10 7.96 -6.23
CA ASN A 86 16.93 6.86 -6.74
C ASN A 86 16.21 5.52 -6.53
N LYS A 87 15.51 5.34 -5.40
CA LYS A 87 14.70 4.14 -5.17
C LYS A 87 13.56 4.00 -6.18
N ILE A 88 12.89 5.08 -6.57
CA ILE A 88 11.88 5.02 -7.65
C ILE A 88 12.50 4.47 -8.94
N ILE A 89 13.72 4.91 -9.28
CA ILE A 89 14.43 4.46 -10.49
C ILE A 89 14.85 2.99 -10.34
N GLU A 90 15.35 2.60 -9.18
CA GLU A 90 15.76 1.21 -8.88
C GLU A 90 14.64 0.21 -9.13
N PHE A 91 13.41 0.54 -8.71
CA PHE A 91 12.23 -0.32 -8.85
C PHE A 91 11.41 -0.03 -10.11
N ALA A 92 12.07 0.29 -11.23
CA ALA A 92 11.39 0.63 -12.50
C ALA A 92 10.55 -0.52 -13.09
N ASP A 93 10.78 -1.77 -12.69
CA ASP A 93 10.03 -2.97 -13.08
C ASP A 93 8.80 -3.25 -12.18
N ALA A 94 8.64 -2.50 -11.08
CA ALA A 94 7.45 -2.61 -10.23
C ALA A 94 6.18 -2.25 -11.00
N PHE A 95 5.10 -3.01 -10.78
CA PHE A 95 3.78 -2.66 -11.30
C PHE A 95 3.34 -1.26 -10.88
N ALA A 96 3.63 -0.89 -9.63
CA ALA A 96 3.38 0.44 -9.11
C ALA A 96 4.39 0.82 -8.03
N ILE A 97 4.63 2.12 -7.91
CA ILE A 97 5.33 2.72 -6.77
C ILE A 97 4.29 3.34 -5.84
N LEU A 98 4.34 2.98 -4.57
CA LEU A 98 3.52 3.60 -3.53
C LEU A 98 4.38 4.58 -2.74
N LEU A 99 4.03 5.87 -2.77
CA LEU A 99 4.68 6.90 -1.98
C LEU A 99 3.90 7.10 -0.67
N ASP A 100 4.59 6.90 0.45
CA ASP A 100 4.01 7.05 1.80
C ASP A 100 4.71 8.20 2.56
N SER A 101 3.96 8.90 3.39
CA SER A 101 4.50 9.94 4.27
C SER A 101 5.56 9.43 5.25
N GLY A 102 5.61 8.12 5.52
CA GLY A 102 6.58 7.47 6.41
C GLY A 102 6.72 8.12 7.79
N GLY A 103 6.76 7.33 8.85
CA GLY A 103 7.16 7.79 10.18
C GLY A 103 8.47 7.12 10.56
N GLN A 104 9.37 7.82 11.24
CA GLN A 104 10.69 7.29 11.64
C GLN A 104 10.64 6.02 12.52
N LYS A 105 9.48 5.68 13.11
CA LYS A 105 9.30 4.50 13.98
C LYS A 105 8.17 3.56 13.57
N ILE A 106 7.23 3.99 12.73
CA ILE A 106 6.09 3.16 12.31
C ILE A 106 5.94 3.32 10.80
N ARG A 107 6.22 2.26 10.05
CA ARG A 107 6.06 2.23 8.59
C ARG A 107 4.57 2.27 8.24
N GLY A 108 4.10 3.45 7.82
CA GLY A 108 2.71 3.73 7.45
C GLY A 108 1.76 3.99 8.64
N GLY A 109 0.68 4.73 8.38
CA GLY A 109 -0.42 4.93 9.33
C GLY A 109 -0.23 6.03 10.38
N THR A 110 0.70 6.98 10.17
CA THR A 110 0.94 8.11 11.09
C THR A 110 -0.16 9.19 11.05
N GLY A 111 -1.04 9.15 10.06
CA GLY A 111 -2.10 10.16 9.87
C GLY A 111 -1.61 11.51 9.34
N LYS A 112 -0.30 11.66 9.08
CA LYS A 112 0.28 12.90 8.51
C LYS A 112 0.52 12.73 7.01
N THR A 113 0.24 13.77 6.24
CA THR A 113 0.62 13.86 4.82
C THR A 113 2.07 14.35 4.70
N PHE A 114 2.74 13.97 3.61
CA PHE A 114 3.98 14.62 3.19
C PHE A 114 3.67 15.81 2.25
N ASP A 115 4.68 16.62 1.95
CA ASP A 115 4.51 17.67 0.95
C ASP A 115 4.42 17.04 -0.45
N TRP A 116 3.22 16.99 -1.01
CA TRP A 116 2.97 16.41 -2.33
C TRP A 116 3.74 17.09 -3.47
N LYS A 117 4.21 18.34 -3.28
CA LYS A 117 5.06 19.03 -4.27
C LYS A 117 6.38 18.34 -4.52
N LEU A 118 6.81 17.47 -3.59
CA LEU A 118 8.01 16.66 -3.73
C LEU A 118 7.83 15.45 -4.64
N ILE A 119 6.60 15.12 -5.05
CA ILE A 119 6.33 14.02 -5.98
C ILE A 119 6.99 14.33 -7.33
N PRO A 120 7.89 13.48 -7.83
CA PRO A 120 8.50 13.67 -9.14
C PRO A 120 7.44 13.69 -10.25
N LYS A 121 7.56 14.65 -11.19
CA LYS A 121 6.61 14.77 -12.31
C LYS A 121 6.70 13.63 -13.31
N GLU A 122 7.86 12.99 -13.40
CA GLU A 122 8.16 11.94 -14.39
C GLU A 122 8.42 10.60 -13.69
N ILE A 123 7.34 9.97 -13.21
CA ILE A 123 7.38 8.59 -12.72
C ILE A 123 6.85 7.71 -13.83
N LYS A 124 7.65 6.73 -14.29
CA LYS A 124 7.26 5.78 -15.35
C LYS A 124 6.26 4.73 -14.87
N ASN A 125 6.33 4.37 -13.59
CA ASN A 125 5.45 3.40 -12.97
C ASN A 125 4.06 3.99 -12.66
N ASN A 126 3.09 3.13 -12.46
CA ASN A 126 1.83 3.55 -11.86
C ASN A 126 2.08 4.13 -10.47
N LEU A 127 1.57 5.32 -10.21
CA LEU A 127 1.76 6.01 -8.93
C LEU A 127 0.60 5.77 -8.00
N ILE A 128 0.88 5.22 -6.82
CA ILE A 128 -0.07 5.12 -5.71
C ILE A 128 0.39 6.08 -4.61
N ILE A 129 -0.52 6.87 -4.07
CA ILE A 129 -0.22 7.82 -3.00
C ILE A 129 -0.88 7.34 -1.72
N ALA A 130 -0.10 7.31 -0.64
CA ALA A 130 -0.49 6.92 0.70
C ALA A 130 -0.10 7.99 1.73
N GLY A 131 -0.42 7.74 2.99
CA GLY A 131 -0.04 8.59 4.12
C GLY A 131 -0.99 9.75 4.38
N GLY A 132 -1.74 9.68 5.47
CA GLY A 132 -2.62 10.74 5.98
C GLY A 132 -3.81 11.11 5.10
N LEU A 133 -4.14 10.29 4.11
CA LEU A 133 -5.27 10.53 3.22
C LEU A 133 -6.62 10.33 3.97
N ASN A 134 -7.57 11.20 3.69
CA ASN A 134 -8.91 11.18 4.25
C ASN A 134 -9.89 11.96 3.34
N SER A 135 -11.17 11.98 3.70
CA SER A 135 -12.23 12.64 2.94
C SER A 135 -12.01 14.14 2.71
N ASN A 136 -11.24 14.83 3.57
CA ASN A 136 -11.01 16.28 3.46
C ASN A 136 -9.91 16.65 2.46
N ASN A 137 -8.95 15.75 2.18
CA ASN A 137 -7.78 16.08 1.36
C ASN A 137 -7.70 15.33 0.03
N ILE A 138 -8.49 14.27 -0.14
CA ILE A 138 -8.41 13.38 -1.33
C ILE A 138 -8.74 14.11 -2.64
N THR A 139 -9.75 14.98 -2.64
CA THR A 139 -10.16 15.73 -3.85
C THR A 139 -9.02 16.60 -4.38
N SER A 140 -8.33 17.31 -3.49
CA SER A 140 -7.18 18.15 -3.87
C SER A 140 -6.05 17.31 -4.44
N LEU A 141 -5.76 16.17 -3.82
CA LEU A 141 -4.73 15.25 -4.29
C LEU A 141 -5.03 14.73 -5.70
N ILE A 142 -6.22 14.16 -5.92
CA ILE A 142 -6.59 13.55 -7.22
C ILE A 142 -6.58 14.61 -8.33
N LYS A 143 -7.14 15.80 -8.08
CA LYS A 143 -7.15 16.88 -9.09
C LYS A 143 -5.75 17.38 -9.46
N SER A 144 -4.82 17.41 -8.49
CA SER A 144 -3.49 17.93 -8.72
C SER A 144 -2.53 16.93 -9.35
N TYR A 145 -2.64 15.65 -9.00
CA TYR A 145 -1.63 14.63 -9.34
C TYR A 145 -2.15 13.49 -10.20
N LYS A 146 -3.47 13.27 -10.26
CA LYS A 146 -4.11 12.19 -11.03
C LYS A 146 -3.40 10.84 -10.84
N PRO A 147 -3.20 10.39 -9.58
CA PRO A 147 -2.48 9.15 -9.32
C PRO A 147 -3.24 7.95 -9.91
N TYR A 148 -2.53 6.87 -10.19
CA TYR A 148 -3.13 5.59 -10.58
C TYR A 148 -4.04 5.02 -9.48
N GLY A 149 -3.67 5.26 -8.21
CA GLY A 149 -4.46 4.83 -7.07
C GLY A 149 -4.10 5.58 -5.79
N VAL A 150 -4.91 5.36 -4.77
CA VAL A 150 -4.67 5.88 -3.42
C VAL A 150 -4.78 4.75 -2.40
N ASP A 151 -3.94 4.77 -1.38
CA ASP A 151 -3.97 3.82 -0.27
C ASP A 151 -4.35 4.50 1.03
N LEU A 152 -5.37 3.99 1.69
CA LEU A 152 -5.89 4.51 2.95
C LEU A 152 -5.85 3.45 4.04
N ALA A 153 -5.32 3.84 5.19
CA ALA A 153 -5.42 3.04 6.40
C ALA A 153 -6.23 3.79 7.47
N SER A 154 -5.60 4.70 8.21
CA SER A 154 -6.20 5.39 9.35
C SER A 154 -7.31 6.38 8.98
N GLY A 155 -7.28 6.96 7.78
CA GLY A 155 -8.26 7.96 7.34
C GLY A 155 -9.71 7.47 7.25
N VAL A 156 -9.91 6.14 7.30
CA VAL A 156 -11.23 5.49 7.28
C VAL A 156 -11.35 4.45 8.41
N GLU A 157 -10.69 4.68 9.55
CA GLU A 157 -10.73 3.82 10.73
C GLU A 157 -11.37 4.51 11.92
N SER A 158 -12.26 3.81 12.63
CA SER A 158 -12.81 4.26 13.91
C SER A 158 -11.81 4.10 15.06
N LYS A 159 -10.91 3.11 14.93
CA LYS A 159 -9.75 2.88 15.79
C LYS A 159 -8.72 2.05 15.02
N PRO A 160 -7.43 2.06 15.43
CA PRO A 160 -6.39 1.33 14.71
C PRO A 160 -6.77 -0.13 14.40
N GLY A 161 -6.73 -0.48 13.11
CA GLY A 161 -7.11 -1.81 12.59
C GLY A 161 -8.61 -2.04 12.40
N LYS A 162 -9.50 -1.13 12.82
CA LYS A 162 -10.95 -1.27 12.63
C LYS A 162 -11.49 -0.20 11.68
N LYS A 163 -11.93 -0.61 10.49
CA LYS A 163 -12.54 0.30 9.50
C LYS A 163 -13.89 0.82 9.98
N ASP A 164 -14.14 2.10 9.73
CA ASP A 164 -15.44 2.73 9.86
C ASP A 164 -16.17 2.66 8.52
N ILE A 165 -17.29 1.95 8.50
CA ILE A 165 -18.04 1.72 7.25
C ILE A 165 -18.66 3.02 6.71
N THR A 166 -19.05 3.94 7.59
CA THR A 166 -19.64 5.23 7.21
C THR A 166 -18.59 6.11 6.54
N GLU A 167 -17.42 6.25 7.18
CA GLU A 167 -16.27 6.98 6.61
C GLU A 167 -15.79 6.36 5.30
N LEU A 168 -15.73 5.03 5.22
CA LEU A 168 -15.33 4.35 3.98
C LEU A 168 -16.31 4.62 2.84
N LYS A 169 -17.62 4.53 3.09
CA LYS A 169 -18.65 4.83 2.08
C LYS A 169 -18.59 6.31 1.64
N HIS A 170 -18.42 7.21 2.60
CA HIS A 170 -18.29 8.64 2.31
C HIS A 170 -17.06 8.91 1.43
N PHE A 171 -15.92 8.33 1.79
CA PHE A 171 -14.68 8.45 1.01
C PHE A 171 -14.84 7.93 -0.43
N LEU A 172 -15.41 6.72 -0.59
CA LEU A 172 -15.64 6.14 -1.92
C LEU A 172 -16.54 7.01 -2.78
N LYS A 173 -17.62 7.56 -2.20
CA LYS A 173 -18.50 8.49 -2.91
C LYS A 173 -17.73 9.72 -3.43
N ILE A 174 -16.85 10.31 -2.61
CA ILE A 174 -16.04 11.46 -3.05
C ILE A 174 -15.13 11.06 -4.22
N VAL A 175 -14.51 9.89 -4.19
CA VAL A 175 -13.61 9.42 -5.25
C VAL A 175 -14.37 9.15 -6.54
N ASP A 176 -15.58 8.59 -6.45
CA ASP A 176 -16.44 8.30 -7.62
C ASP A 176 -16.98 9.59 -8.30
N GLU A 177 -17.03 10.71 -7.58
CA GLU A 177 -17.52 12.01 -8.08
C GLU A 177 -16.42 12.88 -8.72
N ILE A 178 -15.14 12.48 -8.68
CA ILE A 178 -13.99 13.24 -9.22
C ILE A 178 -13.64 12.79 -10.64
#